data_8dc3f0a1368f61fa1b389da0664cd7c0
#
_entry.id   8dc3f0a1368f61fa1b389da0664cd7c0
#
_cell.length_a   1.000
_cell.length_b   1.000
_cell.length_c   1.000
_cell.angle_alpha   90.00
_cell.angle_beta   90.00
_cell.angle_gamma   90.00
#
_symmetry.space_group_name_H-M   'P 1'
#
loop_
_entity.id
_entity.type
_entity.pdbx_description
1 polymer ?
#
loop_
_entity_poly.entity_id
_entity_poly.type
_entity_poly.pdbx_seq_one_letter_code
_entity_poly.pdbx_strand_id
1 'polypeptide(L)'
;MTDYTKKSYGRNAEVAEIFALFKAGKDISQHGPRRLGKTFVLDRMVEQGKAHGFICLKVEIAGCTEPKMVFKGLCDAITAYRSIPKQTFTFLKQRMAQVISPRGEQTGPWYQPALGLDWVSYLERLLSAIQADKEHQWAILIDELPIFLKALHDKGDEGVNQARDFMNLFSRLRSAQPRVRWLVTGSIGIDPLAKAGNYMGVLSKLHNYPLEPLSEPQAIDFMQDLARQGLPQGRKEITKQEAQAVVDAVGWRSAFYLEAFAHNLPVHPETDPARVQANIDAAMAALLKSHNKTTFGTWEEHLRKHHTEQQQGLSFDALNAIAPHETGLTLDALHGVLGNPTLKREALRQHLMRLVDEGFLYQEPFGDDTAPYRFRITPLRLWWKTYRPQA
;
A
#
# COMPACT_ATOMS: atom_id res chain seq x y z
N MET A 1 -12.11 -8.61 -11.18
CA MET A 1 -11.67 -7.45 -10.37
C MET A 1 -12.93 -6.75 -9.90
N THR A 2 -13.26 -6.82 -8.63
CA THR A 2 -14.47 -6.17 -8.09
C THR A 2 -14.26 -4.67 -8.17
N ASP A 3 -15.22 -3.96 -8.76
CA ASP A 3 -15.17 -2.50 -8.88
C ASP A 3 -15.36 -1.87 -7.49
N TYR A 4 -14.26 -1.63 -6.80
CA TYR A 4 -14.24 -1.04 -5.46
C TYR A 4 -14.70 0.43 -5.45
N THR A 5 -14.76 1.09 -6.61
CA THR A 5 -15.16 2.51 -6.71
C THR A 5 -16.64 2.72 -6.37
N LYS A 6 -17.47 1.67 -6.48
CA LYS A 6 -18.91 1.73 -6.15
C LYS A 6 -19.23 1.35 -4.70
N LYS A 7 -18.28 0.78 -3.95
CA LYS A 7 -18.50 0.33 -2.57
C LYS A 7 -18.02 1.41 -1.62
N SER A 8 -18.94 2.19 -1.10
CA SER A 8 -18.67 3.39 -0.30
C SER A 8 -18.28 3.13 1.16
N TYR A 9 -17.89 1.91 1.52
CA TYR A 9 -17.63 1.57 2.90
C TYR A 9 -16.16 1.74 3.31
N GLY A 10 -15.97 2.46 4.41
CA GLY A 10 -14.72 2.54 5.14
C GLY A 10 -13.79 3.69 4.73
N ARG A 11 -12.89 3.99 5.62
CA ARG A 11 -11.80 4.96 5.46
C ARG A 11 -12.23 6.43 5.32
N ASN A 12 -13.49 6.77 5.57
CA ASN A 12 -13.94 8.17 5.49
C ASN A 12 -13.31 9.04 6.59
N ALA A 13 -13.11 8.50 7.80
CA ALA A 13 -12.46 9.22 8.89
C ALA A 13 -10.99 9.50 8.54
N GLU A 14 -10.25 8.49 8.09
CA GLU A 14 -8.85 8.62 7.70
C GLU A 14 -8.68 9.59 6.52
N VAL A 15 -9.58 9.53 5.53
CA VAL A 15 -9.59 10.46 4.40
C VAL A 15 -9.82 11.90 4.88
N ALA A 16 -10.77 12.12 5.80
CA ALA A 16 -11.04 13.45 6.38
C ALA A 16 -9.84 13.98 7.18
N GLU A 17 -9.19 13.12 7.97
CA GLU A 17 -7.97 13.46 8.72
C GLU A 17 -6.81 13.82 7.79
N ILE A 18 -6.59 13.05 6.72
CA ILE A 18 -5.56 13.35 5.71
C ILE A 18 -5.81 14.72 5.07
N PHE A 19 -7.06 15.04 4.71
CA PHE A 19 -7.39 16.37 4.18
C PHE A 19 -7.21 17.48 5.22
N ALA A 20 -7.46 17.21 6.50
CA ALA A 20 -7.16 18.17 7.57
C ALA A 20 -5.64 18.43 7.69
N LEU A 21 -4.83 17.40 7.61
CA LEU A 21 -3.36 17.52 7.57
C LEU A 21 -2.88 18.28 6.33
N PHE A 22 -3.48 18.04 5.17
CA PHE A 22 -3.18 18.80 3.95
C PHE A 22 -3.49 20.28 4.11
N LYS A 23 -4.64 20.63 4.70
CA LYS A 23 -5.01 22.02 5.03
C LYS A 23 -4.03 22.66 6.03
N ALA A 24 -3.48 21.86 6.94
CA ALA A 24 -2.44 22.28 7.86
C ALA A 24 -1.03 22.35 7.22
N GLY A 25 -0.92 22.18 5.91
CA GLY A 25 0.33 22.28 5.16
C GLY A 25 1.25 21.08 5.25
N LYS A 26 0.76 19.91 5.72
CA LYS A 26 1.56 18.70 5.86
C LYS A 26 1.54 17.88 4.59
N ASP A 27 2.71 17.40 4.16
CA ASP A 27 2.84 16.31 3.22
C ASP A 27 2.96 14.99 4.00
N ILE A 28 2.45 13.90 3.45
CA ILE A 28 2.19 12.68 4.21
C ILE A 28 2.97 11.50 3.65
N SER A 29 3.49 10.68 4.56
CA SER A 29 4.01 9.34 4.29
C SER A 29 3.10 8.32 4.98
N GLN A 30 2.46 7.45 4.19
CA GLN A 30 1.57 6.41 4.69
C GLN A 30 2.12 5.03 4.35
N HIS A 31 2.79 4.42 5.32
CA HIS A 31 3.34 3.08 5.19
C HIS A 31 2.54 2.08 6.02
N GLY A 32 2.67 0.83 5.68
CA GLY A 32 2.04 -0.25 6.42
C GLY A 32 1.91 -1.53 5.59
N PRO A 33 1.53 -2.63 6.22
CA PRO A 33 1.43 -3.94 5.61
C PRO A 33 0.58 -3.96 4.34
N ARG A 34 0.83 -4.96 3.49
CA ARG A 34 -0.02 -5.22 2.31
C ARG A 34 -1.46 -5.53 2.73
N ARG A 35 -2.42 -5.26 1.84
CA ARG A 35 -3.85 -5.55 2.03
C ARG A 35 -4.52 -4.74 3.16
N LEU A 36 -3.89 -3.68 3.64
CA LEU A 36 -4.47 -2.80 4.66
C LEU A 36 -5.45 -1.76 4.09
N GLY A 37 -5.41 -1.55 2.76
CA GLY A 37 -6.31 -0.61 2.07
C GLY A 37 -5.69 0.76 1.77
N LYS A 38 -4.35 0.88 1.71
CA LYS A 38 -3.65 2.14 1.35
C LYS A 38 -4.11 2.67 0.00
N THR A 39 -4.05 1.85 -1.04
CA THR A 39 -4.52 2.21 -2.39
C THR A 39 -5.99 2.62 -2.39
N PHE A 40 -6.84 1.96 -1.59
CA PHE A 40 -8.24 2.32 -1.42
C PHE A 40 -8.42 3.71 -0.81
N VAL A 41 -7.59 4.08 0.18
CA VAL A 41 -7.58 5.45 0.74
C VAL A 41 -7.27 6.47 -0.36
N LEU A 42 -6.27 6.20 -1.21
CA LEU A 42 -5.93 7.09 -2.32
C LEU A 42 -7.10 7.24 -3.31
N ASP A 43 -7.78 6.14 -3.65
CA ASP A 43 -8.94 6.17 -4.55
C ASP A 43 -10.08 6.98 -3.94
N ARG A 44 -10.36 6.81 -2.63
CA ARG A 44 -11.35 7.62 -1.90
C ARG A 44 -10.96 9.10 -1.85
N MET A 45 -9.67 9.41 -1.71
CA MET A 45 -9.21 10.81 -1.77
C MET A 45 -9.43 11.43 -3.15
N VAL A 46 -9.22 10.67 -4.24
CA VAL A 46 -9.53 11.14 -5.60
C VAL A 46 -11.02 11.42 -5.76
N GLU A 47 -11.89 10.53 -5.26
CA GLU A 47 -13.35 10.69 -5.32
C GLU A 47 -13.85 11.89 -4.49
N GLN A 48 -13.37 12.02 -3.25
CA GLN A 48 -13.84 12.99 -2.28
C GLN A 48 -13.09 14.34 -2.32
N GLY A 49 -11.99 14.41 -3.04
CA GLY A 49 -11.09 15.58 -3.03
C GLY A 49 -11.81 16.90 -3.24
N LYS A 50 -12.70 16.96 -4.23
CA LYS A 50 -13.47 18.18 -4.55
C LYS A 50 -14.34 18.65 -3.38
N ALA A 51 -14.97 17.73 -2.63
CA ALA A 51 -15.77 18.07 -1.46
C ALA A 51 -14.92 18.66 -0.32
N HIS A 52 -13.63 18.33 -0.28
CA HIS A 52 -12.65 18.87 0.68
C HIS A 52 -11.89 20.09 0.17
N GLY A 53 -12.11 20.52 -1.09
CA GLY A 53 -11.43 21.66 -1.72
C GLY A 53 -10.11 21.29 -2.43
N PHE A 54 -9.89 20.00 -2.69
CA PHE A 54 -8.69 19.50 -3.35
C PHE A 54 -8.98 18.84 -4.70
N ILE A 55 -8.07 19.02 -5.63
CA ILE A 55 -7.93 18.19 -6.83
C ILE A 55 -6.83 17.16 -6.52
N CYS A 56 -7.24 15.90 -6.44
CA CYS A 56 -6.31 14.80 -6.12
C CYS A 56 -5.93 14.04 -7.39
N LEU A 57 -4.64 13.87 -7.63
CA LEU A 57 -4.08 13.10 -8.75
C LEU A 57 -3.33 11.90 -8.19
N LYS A 58 -3.80 10.70 -8.53
CA LYS A 58 -3.13 9.44 -8.15
C LYS A 58 -2.18 8.98 -9.24
N VAL A 59 -0.97 8.61 -8.85
CA VAL A 59 0.06 8.04 -9.72
C VAL A 59 0.60 6.77 -9.08
N GLU A 60 0.49 5.66 -9.80
CA GLU A 60 1.07 4.38 -9.40
C GLU A 60 2.45 4.22 -10.03
N ILE A 61 3.45 3.98 -9.21
CA ILE A 61 4.85 3.91 -9.65
C ILE A 61 5.53 2.56 -9.36
N ALA A 62 4.79 1.57 -8.88
CA ALA A 62 5.34 0.23 -8.57
C ALA A 62 6.04 -0.45 -9.77
N GLY A 63 5.60 -0.16 -10.99
CA GLY A 63 6.19 -0.69 -12.23
C GLY A 63 7.35 0.14 -12.80
N CYS A 64 7.68 1.27 -12.18
CA CYS A 64 8.78 2.11 -12.64
C CYS A 64 10.13 1.52 -12.24
N THR A 65 11.10 1.55 -13.17
CA THR A 65 12.47 1.09 -12.95
C THR A 65 13.51 2.19 -13.12
N GLU A 66 13.07 3.39 -13.55
CA GLU A 66 13.92 4.54 -13.77
C GLU A 66 13.20 5.82 -13.32
N PRO A 67 13.93 6.82 -12.77
CA PRO A 67 13.36 8.10 -12.33
C PRO A 67 12.55 8.82 -13.42
N LYS A 68 13.00 8.77 -14.67
CA LYS A 68 12.29 9.40 -15.80
C LYS A 68 10.86 8.87 -16.00
N MET A 69 10.63 7.56 -15.69
CA MET A 69 9.29 6.97 -15.80
C MET A 69 8.35 7.56 -14.75
N VAL A 70 8.84 7.82 -13.54
CA VAL A 70 8.07 8.46 -12.48
C VAL A 70 7.72 9.89 -12.86
N PHE A 71 8.68 10.68 -13.32
CA PHE A 71 8.45 12.07 -13.75
C PHE A 71 7.48 12.15 -14.91
N LYS A 72 7.62 11.25 -15.90
CA LYS A 72 6.65 11.12 -16.98
C LYS A 72 5.24 10.81 -16.46
N GLY A 73 5.11 9.83 -15.57
CA GLY A 73 3.81 9.46 -14.98
C GLY A 73 3.15 10.62 -14.24
N LEU A 74 3.92 11.41 -13.49
CA LEU A 74 3.44 12.63 -12.83
C LEU A 74 2.97 13.68 -13.84
N CYS A 75 3.75 13.93 -14.91
CA CYS A 75 3.36 14.84 -15.96
C CYS A 75 2.06 14.39 -16.67
N ASP A 76 1.97 13.11 -17.01
CA ASP A 76 0.80 12.52 -17.66
C ASP A 76 -0.46 12.65 -16.77
N ALA A 77 -0.34 12.41 -15.46
CA ALA A 77 -1.46 12.54 -14.53
C ALA A 77 -1.96 13.99 -14.43
N ILE A 78 -1.05 14.97 -14.37
CA ILE A 78 -1.42 16.39 -14.33
C ILE A 78 -2.10 16.80 -15.65
N THR A 79 -1.55 16.38 -16.79
CA THR A 79 -2.05 16.78 -18.12
C THR A 79 -3.34 16.07 -18.51
N ALA A 80 -3.56 14.83 -18.02
CA ALA A 80 -4.79 14.06 -18.28
C ALA A 80 -6.01 14.57 -17.51
N TYR A 81 -5.82 15.43 -16.50
CA TYR A 81 -6.93 15.95 -15.71
C TYR A 81 -7.84 16.87 -16.53
N ARG A 82 -8.87 16.28 -17.15
CA ARG A 82 -9.83 16.96 -18.05
C ARG A 82 -10.80 17.91 -17.35
N SER A 83 -10.90 17.88 -16.05
CA SER A 83 -11.78 18.76 -15.25
C SER A 83 -11.08 20.03 -14.77
N ILE A 84 -9.89 20.33 -15.28
CA ILE A 84 -9.27 21.64 -15.07
C ILE A 84 -10.26 22.69 -15.65
N PRO A 85 -10.72 23.66 -14.85
CA PRO A 85 -11.56 24.75 -15.35
C PRO A 85 -10.97 25.33 -16.63
N LYS A 86 -11.80 25.64 -17.62
CA LYS A 86 -11.30 26.16 -18.92
C LYS A 86 -10.30 27.29 -18.75
N GLN A 87 -10.46 28.13 -17.73
CA GLN A 87 -9.56 29.22 -17.40
C GLN A 87 -8.19 28.73 -16.93
N THR A 88 -8.15 27.76 -16.00
CA THR A 88 -6.89 27.14 -15.51
C THR A 88 -6.22 26.35 -16.64
N PHE A 89 -7.01 25.65 -17.45
CA PHE A 89 -6.52 24.92 -18.61
C PHE A 89 -5.96 25.89 -19.69
N THR A 90 -6.63 26.99 -19.94
CA THR A 90 -6.16 28.04 -20.86
C THR A 90 -4.88 28.71 -20.34
N PHE A 91 -4.81 28.95 -19.05
CA PHE A 91 -3.63 29.48 -18.37
C PHE A 91 -2.45 28.49 -18.43
N LEU A 92 -2.68 27.20 -18.13
CA LEU A 92 -1.71 26.13 -18.31
C LEU A 92 -1.22 26.06 -19.76
N LYS A 93 -2.15 26.08 -20.72
CA LYS A 93 -1.86 26.06 -22.17
C LYS A 93 -1.06 27.28 -22.63
N GLN A 94 -1.42 28.48 -22.18
CA GLN A 94 -0.71 29.71 -22.50
C GLN A 94 0.70 29.77 -21.91
N ARG A 95 0.86 29.38 -20.62
CA ARG A 95 2.17 29.31 -20.00
C ARG A 95 3.06 28.20 -20.59
N MET A 96 2.48 27.09 -20.96
CA MET A 96 3.21 26.01 -21.66
C MET A 96 3.60 26.43 -23.07
N ALA A 97 2.72 27.12 -23.82
CA ALA A 97 3.04 27.63 -25.14
C ALA A 97 4.19 28.65 -25.11
N GLN A 98 4.26 29.51 -24.08
CA GLN A 98 5.37 30.45 -23.88
C GLN A 98 6.72 29.78 -23.61
N VAL A 99 6.67 28.54 -23.22
CA VAL A 99 7.84 27.76 -22.76
C VAL A 99 8.36 26.81 -23.83
N ILE A 100 7.48 26.35 -24.74
CA ILE A 100 7.80 25.37 -25.80
C ILE A 100 8.31 26.06 -27.07
N SER A 101 8.25 27.39 -27.17
CA SER A 101 8.74 28.09 -28.34
C SER A 101 10.03 28.86 -28.07
N PRO A 102 11.16 28.47 -28.69
CA PRO A 102 11.54 29.18 -29.89
C PRO A 102 12.03 28.24 -31.00
N ARG A 103 11.29 28.12 -32.04
CA ARG A 103 11.57 27.49 -33.35
C ARG A 103 10.96 26.10 -33.56
N GLY A 104 10.00 26.07 -34.48
CA GLY A 104 9.63 24.86 -35.21
C GLY A 104 8.20 24.37 -35.04
N GLU A 105 7.58 24.15 -36.13
CA GLU A 105 6.22 23.74 -36.40
C GLU A 105 5.66 22.69 -35.45
N GLN A 106 4.50 22.99 -34.84
CA GLN A 106 3.73 22.07 -34.00
C GLN A 106 2.79 21.23 -34.89
N THR A 107 3.14 19.99 -35.11
CA THR A 107 2.22 18.97 -35.64
C THR A 107 2.08 17.83 -34.62
N GLY A 108 1.36 18.06 -33.53
CA GLY A 108 1.06 17.01 -32.52
C GLY A 108 0.23 17.54 -31.35
N PRO A 109 -0.38 16.67 -30.54
CA PRO A 109 -1.07 17.10 -29.33
C PRO A 109 -0.13 17.90 -28.43
N TRP A 110 -0.55 19.10 -28.04
CA TRP A 110 0.23 20.07 -27.25
C TRP A 110 0.88 19.55 -25.95
N TYR A 111 0.42 18.40 -25.46
CA TYR A 111 0.88 17.74 -24.23
C TYR A 111 1.95 16.66 -24.48
N GLN A 112 2.27 16.32 -25.73
CA GLN A 112 3.37 15.41 -26.03
C GLN A 112 4.69 16.19 -25.99
N PRO A 113 5.61 15.81 -25.06
CA PRO A 113 6.94 16.42 -25.07
C PRO A 113 7.61 16.12 -26.41
N ALA A 114 8.17 17.13 -27.04
CA ALA A 114 9.04 16.92 -28.18
C ALA A 114 10.22 16.03 -27.78
N LEU A 115 10.72 15.20 -28.68
CA LEU A 115 11.91 14.37 -28.51
C LEU A 115 13.05 15.21 -27.90
N GLY A 116 13.49 14.86 -26.69
CA GLY A 116 14.59 15.54 -25.98
C GLY A 116 14.18 16.45 -24.82
N LEU A 117 12.91 16.50 -24.41
CA LEU A 117 12.49 17.24 -23.20
C LEU A 117 13.00 16.59 -21.91
N ASP A 118 13.60 17.42 -21.06
CA ASP A 118 13.87 17.08 -19.66
C ASP A 118 12.55 17.02 -18.88
N TRP A 119 12.12 15.81 -18.53
CA TRP A 119 10.90 15.55 -17.78
C TRP A 119 10.86 16.28 -16.43
N VAL A 120 12.00 16.55 -15.83
CA VAL A 120 12.09 17.28 -14.56
C VAL A 120 11.69 18.74 -14.78
N SER A 121 12.30 19.40 -15.73
CA SER A 121 11.95 20.79 -16.07
C SER A 121 10.50 20.92 -16.51
N TYR A 122 9.97 19.93 -17.22
CA TYR A 122 8.57 19.92 -17.62
C TYR A 122 7.64 19.78 -16.41
N LEU A 123 7.95 18.85 -15.48
CA LEU A 123 7.20 18.69 -14.23
C LEU A 123 7.25 19.94 -13.36
N GLU A 124 8.41 20.58 -13.20
CA GLU A 124 8.55 21.85 -12.44
C GLU A 124 7.60 22.93 -12.94
N ARG A 125 7.44 23.03 -14.24
CA ARG A 125 6.52 23.99 -14.88
C ARG A 125 5.06 23.63 -14.66
N LEU A 126 4.70 22.35 -14.79
CA LEU A 126 3.35 21.87 -14.48
C LEU A 126 2.99 22.11 -13.02
N LEU A 127 3.89 21.79 -12.10
CA LEU A 127 3.70 22.04 -10.67
C LEU A 127 3.55 23.53 -10.36
N SER A 128 4.35 24.39 -10.98
CA SER A 128 4.24 25.85 -10.85
C SER A 128 2.89 26.37 -11.37
N ALA A 129 2.38 25.77 -12.44
CA ALA A 129 1.09 26.14 -13.01
C ALA A 129 -0.08 25.73 -12.09
N ILE A 130 -0.09 24.50 -11.55
CA ILE A 130 -1.14 24.08 -10.62
C ILE A 130 -1.05 24.78 -9.27
N GLN A 131 0.14 25.15 -8.80
CA GLN A 131 0.31 25.99 -7.60
C GLN A 131 -0.30 27.38 -7.79
N ALA A 132 -0.29 27.95 -8.99
CA ALA A 132 -0.86 29.23 -9.29
C ALA A 132 -2.40 29.23 -9.36
N ASP A 133 -3.04 28.06 -9.34
CA ASP A 133 -4.49 27.92 -9.23
C ASP A 133 -4.97 28.51 -7.89
N LYS A 134 -5.84 29.51 -7.95
CA LYS A 134 -6.39 30.18 -6.75
C LYS A 134 -7.72 29.57 -6.30
N GLU A 135 -8.38 28.84 -7.17
CA GLU A 135 -9.71 28.26 -6.90
C GLU A 135 -9.60 26.91 -6.18
N HIS A 136 -8.55 26.13 -6.49
CA HIS A 136 -8.38 24.80 -5.94
C HIS A 136 -7.00 24.62 -5.31
N GLN A 137 -6.95 23.75 -4.31
CA GLN A 137 -5.71 23.14 -3.83
C GLN A 137 -5.47 21.82 -4.56
N TRP A 138 -4.22 21.47 -4.79
CA TRP A 138 -3.86 20.25 -5.50
C TRP A 138 -3.12 19.30 -4.59
N ALA A 139 -3.40 18.01 -4.74
CA ALA A 139 -2.70 16.94 -4.05
C ALA A 139 -2.23 15.87 -5.03
N ILE A 140 -0.97 15.47 -4.93
CA ILE A 140 -0.38 14.40 -5.71
C ILE A 140 -0.20 13.20 -4.78
N LEU A 141 -0.82 12.07 -5.15
CA LEU A 141 -0.88 10.85 -4.40
C LEU A 141 -0.03 9.80 -5.13
N ILE A 142 1.12 9.45 -4.56
CA ILE A 142 2.06 8.49 -5.16
C ILE A 142 1.89 7.15 -4.45
N ASP A 143 1.49 6.13 -5.20
CA ASP A 143 1.33 4.77 -4.67
C ASP A 143 2.60 3.94 -4.89
N GLU A 144 3.03 3.24 -3.84
CA GLU A 144 4.14 2.28 -3.82
C GLU A 144 5.53 2.88 -4.10
N LEU A 145 5.84 4.07 -3.55
CA LEU A 145 7.17 4.69 -3.64
C LEU A 145 8.32 3.76 -3.21
N PRO A 146 8.23 2.98 -2.09
CA PRO A 146 9.33 2.12 -1.68
C PRO A 146 9.63 0.99 -2.66
N ILE A 147 8.64 0.48 -3.41
CA ILE A 147 8.87 -0.54 -4.44
C ILE A 147 9.74 0.02 -5.57
N PHE A 148 9.45 1.24 -6.02
CA PHE A 148 10.29 1.92 -7.00
C PHE A 148 11.71 2.16 -6.49
N LEU A 149 11.85 2.66 -5.26
CA LEU A 149 13.18 2.88 -4.67
C LEU A 149 13.96 1.58 -4.53
N LYS A 150 13.29 0.49 -4.13
CA LYS A 150 13.91 -0.83 -4.08
C LYS A 150 14.39 -1.29 -5.47
N ALA A 151 13.58 -1.11 -6.51
CA ALA A 151 13.97 -1.46 -7.88
C ALA A 151 15.22 -0.68 -8.35
N LEU A 152 15.46 0.52 -7.83
CA LEU A 152 16.71 1.23 -8.04
C LEU A 152 17.84 0.59 -7.21
N HIS A 153 17.65 0.37 -5.91
CA HIS A 153 18.67 -0.23 -5.03
C HIS A 153 19.15 -1.61 -5.54
N ASP A 154 18.26 -2.38 -6.13
CA ASP A 154 18.61 -3.70 -6.69
C ASP A 154 19.60 -3.63 -7.89
N LYS A 155 19.85 -2.44 -8.42
CA LYS A 155 20.88 -2.18 -9.45
C LYS A 155 22.29 -1.95 -8.87
N GLY A 156 22.47 -2.10 -7.54
CA GLY A 156 23.72 -1.86 -6.85
C GLY A 156 24.00 -0.38 -6.57
N ASP A 157 25.27 -0.03 -6.37
CA ASP A 157 25.69 1.30 -5.89
C ASP A 157 25.23 2.45 -6.80
N GLU A 158 25.23 2.26 -8.11
CA GLU A 158 24.71 3.25 -9.05
C GLU A 158 23.21 3.49 -8.83
N GLY A 159 22.43 2.43 -8.64
CA GLY A 159 21.00 2.52 -8.36
C GLY A 159 20.71 3.16 -7.00
N VAL A 160 21.52 2.90 -5.99
CA VAL A 160 21.43 3.57 -4.67
C VAL A 160 21.66 5.08 -4.82
N ASN A 161 22.66 5.49 -5.61
CA ASN A 161 22.90 6.91 -5.90
C ASN A 161 21.73 7.54 -6.67
N GLN A 162 21.19 6.84 -7.68
CA GLN A 162 19.98 7.30 -8.40
C GLN A 162 18.78 7.47 -7.48
N ALA A 163 18.57 6.55 -6.52
CA ALA A 163 17.50 6.66 -5.52
C ALA A 163 17.67 7.88 -4.62
N ARG A 164 18.91 8.14 -4.18
CA ARG A 164 19.23 9.34 -3.37
C ARG A 164 18.98 10.62 -4.15
N ASP A 165 19.45 10.70 -5.38
CA ASP A 165 19.27 11.88 -6.22
C ASP A 165 17.79 12.12 -6.53
N PHE A 166 17.04 11.06 -6.83
CA PHE A 166 15.59 11.14 -6.99
C PHE A 166 14.90 11.68 -5.74
N MET A 167 15.24 11.18 -4.55
CA MET A 167 14.61 11.62 -3.29
C MET A 167 14.97 13.07 -2.95
N ASN A 168 16.20 13.50 -3.22
CA ASN A 168 16.62 14.90 -3.05
C ASN A 168 15.86 15.81 -4.01
N LEU A 169 15.72 15.42 -5.28
CA LEU A 169 14.94 16.15 -6.28
C LEU A 169 13.46 16.21 -5.88
N PHE A 170 12.88 15.09 -5.46
CA PHE A 170 11.51 15.03 -4.96
C PHE A 170 11.29 15.99 -3.78
N SER A 171 12.22 16.05 -2.81
CA SER A 171 12.18 17.01 -1.72
C SER A 171 12.23 18.46 -2.20
N ARG A 172 13.07 18.76 -3.20
CA ARG A 172 13.18 20.11 -3.81
C ARG A 172 11.88 20.50 -4.48
N LEU A 173 11.30 19.61 -5.31
CA LEU A 173 10.03 19.87 -6.01
C LEU A 173 8.89 20.18 -5.03
N ARG A 174 8.79 19.40 -3.95
CA ARG A 174 7.80 19.63 -2.89
C ARG A 174 7.99 20.98 -2.21
N SER A 175 9.22 21.31 -1.85
CA SER A 175 9.53 22.58 -1.15
C SER A 175 9.32 23.79 -2.02
N ALA A 176 9.54 23.70 -3.33
CA ALA A 176 9.33 24.77 -4.28
C ALA A 176 7.85 25.07 -4.54
N GLN A 177 6.95 24.14 -4.23
CA GLN A 177 5.52 24.23 -4.55
C GLN A 177 4.65 24.03 -3.28
N PRO A 178 4.70 24.97 -2.31
CA PRO A 178 4.11 24.79 -0.97
C PRO A 178 2.58 24.75 -0.93
N ARG A 179 1.89 25.03 -2.05
CA ARG A 179 0.43 24.87 -2.16
C ARG A 179 0.01 23.51 -2.74
N VAL A 180 0.95 22.76 -3.30
CA VAL A 180 0.70 21.39 -3.76
C VAL A 180 1.02 20.43 -2.62
N ARG A 181 0.05 19.60 -2.24
CA ARG A 181 0.23 18.60 -1.20
C ARG A 181 0.66 17.26 -1.78
N TRP A 182 1.37 16.48 -0.98
CA TRP A 182 1.90 15.20 -1.39
C TRP A 182 1.55 14.13 -0.36
N LEU A 183 1.11 12.97 -0.86
CA LEU A 183 1.00 11.76 -0.07
C LEU A 183 1.74 10.65 -0.80
N VAL A 184 2.62 9.96 -0.09
CA VAL A 184 3.33 8.79 -0.60
C VAL A 184 2.93 7.57 0.20
N THR A 185 2.65 6.44 -0.48
CA THR A 185 2.35 5.17 0.21
C THR A 185 3.42 4.13 -0.06
N GLY A 186 3.45 3.08 0.77
CA GLY A 186 4.29 1.93 0.55
C GLY A 186 3.85 0.70 1.34
N SER A 187 4.03 -0.47 0.72
CA SER A 187 3.72 -1.78 1.30
C SER A 187 4.95 -2.52 1.83
N ILE A 188 6.15 -1.98 1.60
CA ILE A 188 7.40 -2.44 2.20
C ILE A 188 8.01 -1.30 3.01
N GLY A 189 8.85 -1.64 3.99
CA GLY A 189 9.54 -0.63 4.80
C GLY A 189 10.45 0.27 3.96
N ILE A 190 10.27 1.58 4.08
CA ILE A 190 11.12 2.57 3.38
C ILE A 190 12.39 2.88 4.17
N ASP A 191 12.36 2.74 5.49
CA ASP A 191 13.46 3.14 6.37
C ASP A 191 14.77 2.39 6.10
N PRO A 192 14.78 1.06 5.89
CA PRO A 192 16.01 0.35 5.51
C PRO A 192 16.62 0.86 4.20
N LEU A 193 15.79 1.16 3.21
CA LEU A 193 16.22 1.72 1.92
C LEU A 193 16.79 3.13 2.10
N ALA A 194 16.10 3.95 2.88
CA ALA A 194 16.51 5.33 3.15
C ALA A 194 17.81 5.39 3.94
N LYS A 195 18.01 4.48 4.90
CA LYS A 195 19.26 4.34 5.66
C LYS A 195 20.41 3.92 4.75
N ALA A 196 20.21 2.89 3.93
CA ALA A 196 21.22 2.41 2.98
C ALA A 196 21.56 3.48 1.92
N GLY A 197 20.57 4.22 1.45
CA GLY A 197 20.73 5.28 0.44
C GLY A 197 21.11 6.65 0.99
N ASN A 198 21.17 6.82 2.32
CA ASN A 198 21.45 8.09 3.00
C ASN A 198 20.50 9.24 2.62
N TYR A 199 19.17 8.95 2.60
CA TYR A 199 18.12 9.96 2.35
C TYR A 199 17.03 10.00 3.43
N MET A 200 17.33 9.52 4.66
CA MET A 200 16.40 9.61 5.81
C MET A 200 15.94 11.05 6.08
N GLY A 201 16.81 12.05 5.88
CA GLY A 201 16.47 13.46 6.05
C GLY A 201 15.39 13.98 5.11
N VAL A 202 15.15 13.30 3.98
CA VAL A 202 14.03 13.63 3.08
C VAL A 202 12.72 13.09 3.64
N LEU A 203 12.73 11.88 4.18
CA LEU A 203 11.55 11.23 4.76
C LEU A 203 11.09 11.92 6.03
N SER A 204 12.01 12.40 6.89
CA SER A 204 11.68 13.10 8.13
C SER A 204 10.87 14.40 7.93
N LYS A 205 10.83 14.93 6.69
CA LYS A 205 10.00 16.07 6.32
C LYS A 205 8.56 15.71 5.96
N LEU A 206 8.25 14.42 5.86
CA LEU A 206 6.90 13.91 5.63
C LEU A 206 6.26 13.61 7.00
N HIS A 207 5.00 13.98 7.15
CA HIS A 207 4.23 13.58 8.32
C HIS A 207 3.89 12.08 8.20
N ASN A 208 4.35 11.28 9.15
CA ASN A 208 4.03 9.86 9.18
C ASN A 208 2.57 9.68 9.62
N TYR A 209 1.78 9.04 8.76
CA TYR A 209 0.38 8.71 9.01
C TYR A 209 0.18 7.19 8.85
N PRO A 210 0.31 6.41 9.92
CA PRO A 210 0.10 4.97 9.85
C PRO A 210 -1.37 4.67 9.56
N LEU A 211 -1.61 3.75 8.62
CA LEU A 211 -2.95 3.24 8.38
C LEU A 211 -3.21 2.05 9.29
N GLU A 212 -4.16 2.21 10.22
CA GLU A 212 -4.53 1.14 11.13
C GLU A 212 -5.52 0.15 10.51
N PRO A 213 -5.57 -1.11 10.97
CA PRO A 213 -6.66 -2.04 10.66
C PRO A 213 -8.01 -1.42 11.04
N LEU A 214 -9.09 -1.93 10.48
CA LEU A 214 -10.44 -1.53 10.92
C LEU A 214 -10.58 -1.75 12.43
N SER A 215 -11.26 -0.85 13.13
CA SER A 215 -11.68 -1.12 14.49
C SER A 215 -12.68 -2.30 14.50
N GLU A 216 -12.88 -2.95 15.62
CA GLU A 216 -13.81 -4.09 15.70
C GLU A 216 -15.22 -3.70 15.27
N PRO A 217 -15.81 -2.58 15.74
CA PRO A 217 -17.12 -2.13 15.24
C PRO A 217 -17.13 -1.88 13.72
N GLN A 218 -16.06 -1.24 13.18
CA GLN A 218 -15.96 -1.00 11.74
C GLN A 218 -15.87 -2.30 10.95
N ALA A 219 -15.18 -3.32 11.45
CA ALA A 219 -15.05 -4.61 10.80
C ALA A 219 -16.40 -5.35 10.76
N ILE A 220 -17.17 -5.31 11.85
CA ILE A 220 -18.52 -5.89 11.93
C ILE A 220 -19.46 -5.18 10.96
N ASP A 221 -19.50 -3.85 10.98
CA ASP A 221 -20.32 -3.05 10.08
C ASP A 221 -19.94 -3.30 8.61
N PHE A 222 -18.64 -3.40 8.32
CA PHE A 222 -18.15 -3.72 6.99
C PHE A 222 -18.68 -5.08 6.49
N MET A 223 -18.62 -6.11 7.33
CA MET A 223 -19.13 -7.44 6.99
C MET A 223 -20.64 -7.43 6.71
N GLN A 224 -21.40 -6.72 7.51
CA GLN A 224 -22.85 -6.57 7.32
C GLN A 224 -23.18 -5.77 6.06
N ASP A 225 -22.42 -4.73 5.77
CA ASP A 225 -22.60 -3.92 4.56
C ASP A 225 -22.28 -4.71 3.29
N LEU A 226 -21.21 -5.51 3.29
CA LEU A 226 -20.90 -6.43 2.19
C LEU A 226 -22.07 -7.35 1.87
N ALA A 227 -22.71 -7.92 2.90
CA ALA A 227 -23.84 -8.82 2.71
C ALA A 227 -25.07 -8.06 2.15
N ARG A 228 -25.36 -6.85 2.66
CA ARG A 228 -26.45 -6.00 2.12
C ARG A 228 -26.27 -5.67 0.64
N GLN A 229 -25.05 -5.49 0.19
CA GLN A 229 -24.73 -5.27 -1.22
C GLN A 229 -24.85 -6.55 -2.08
N GLY A 230 -24.96 -7.71 -1.42
CA GLY A 230 -25.08 -9.04 -2.03
C GLY A 230 -23.72 -9.72 -2.23
N LEU A 231 -23.53 -10.83 -1.56
CA LEU A 231 -22.34 -11.68 -1.73
C LEU A 231 -22.52 -12.60 -2.96
N PRO A 232 -21.40 -13.08 -3.57
CA PRO A 232 -21.44 -13.88 -4.80
C PRO A 232 -22.32 -15.13 -4.72
N GLN A 233 -22.40 -15.75 -3.53
CA GLN A 233 -23.24 -16.91 -3.27
C GLN A 233 -24.74 -16.59 -3.09
N GLY A 234 -25.13 -15.32 -3.27
CA GLY A 234 -26.53 -14.87 -3.09
C GLY A 234 -26.91 -14.51 -1.66
N ARG A 235 -25.99 -14.57 -0.73
CA ARG A 235 -26.19 -14.18 0.66
C ARG A 235 -26.37 -12.67 0.79
N LYS A 236 -27.40 -12.21 1.52
CA LYS A 236 -27.75 -10.78 1.72
C LYS A 236 -27.65 -10.31 3.17
N GLU A 237 -27.33 -11.22 4.08
CA GLU A 237 -27.24 -10.92 5.50
C GLU A 237 -26.07 -11.64 6.14
N ILE A 238 -25.36 -10.97 7.03
CA ILE A 238 -24.41 -11.54 8.00
C ILE A 238 -24.86 -11.03 9.36
N THR A 239 -25.14 -11.95 10.28
CA THR A 239 -25.52 -11.56 11.64
C THR A 239 -24.32 -10.94 12.36
N LYS A 240 -24.59 -10.13 13.41
CA LYS A 240 -23.50 -9.55 14.20
C LYS A 240 -22.62 -10.64 14.81
N GLN A 241 -23.20 -11.75 15.23
CA GLN A 241 -22.48 -12.87 15.82
C GLN A 241 -21.58 -13.56 14.80
N GLU A 242 -22.06 -13.79 13.58
CA GLU A 242 -21.22 -14.32 12.50
C GLU A 242 -20.10 -13.36 12.10
N ALA A 243 -20.41 -12.05 12.00
CA ALA A 243 -19.41 -11.04 11.70
C ALA A 243 -18.29 -11.04 12.74
N GLN A 244 -18.62 -11.12 14.04
CA GLN A 244 -17.65 -11.23 15.11
C GLN A 244 -16.81 -12.52 14.96
N ALA A 245 -17.47 -13.67 14.73
CA ALA A 245 -16.78 -14.95 14.57
C ALA A 245 -15.81 -14.94 13.35
N VAL A 246 -16.17 -14.24 12.25
CA VAL A 246 -15.26 -14.05 11.12
C VAL A 246 -14.06 -13.18 11.50
N VAL A 247 -14.29 -12.08 12.22
CA VAL A 247 -13.22 -11.18 12.69
C VAL A 247 -12.22 -11.97 13.54
N ASP A 248 -12.72 -12.80 14.46
CA ASP A 248 -11.89 -13.62 15.34
C ASP A 248 -11.14 -14.69 14.55
N ALA A 249 -11.80 -15.36 13.61
CA ALA A 249 -11.20 -16.41 12.78
C ALA A 249 -10.10 -15.88 11.84
N VAL A 250 -10.25 -14.66 11.31
CA VAL A 250 -9.23 -14.02 10.46
C VAL A 250 -8.04 -13.53 11.29
N GLY A 251 -8.28 -13.07 12.51
CA GLY A 251 -7.26 -12.59 13.45
C GLY A 251 -6.69 -11.22 13.12
N TRP A 252 -7.02 -10.65 11.95
CA TRP A 252 -6.59 -9.32 11.53
C TRP A 252 -7.71 -8.60 10.78
N ARG A 253 -8.08 -7.41 11.23
CA ARG A 253 -9.21 -6.64 10.71
C ARG A 253 -8.87 -5.88 9.41
N SER A 254 -8.34 -6.61 8.45
CA SER A 254 -8.12 -6.13 7.09
C SER A 254 -9.38 -6.36 6.26
N ALA A 255 -9.93 -5.32 5.66
CA ALA A 255 -11.12 -5.41 4.81
C ALA A 255 -10.97 -6.47 3.71
N PHE A 256 -9.79 -6.59 3.11
CA PHE A 256 -9.51 -7.58 2.07
C PHE A 256 -9.72 -9.03 2.55
N TYR A 257 -9.24 -9.38 3.75
CA TYR A 257 -9.37 -10.75 4.26
C TYR A 257 -10.76 -11.02 4.82
N LEU A 258 -11.39 -10.03 5.42
CA LEU A 258 -12.78 -10.11 5.85
C LEU A 258 -13.72 -10.35 4.66
N GLU A 259 -13.53 -9.62 3.55
CA GLU A 259 -14.27 -9.82 2.31
C GLU A 259 -14.01 -11.20 1.70
N ALA A 260 -12.73 -11.61 1.60
CA ALA A 260 -12.36 -12.93 1.08
C ALA A 260 -12.99 -14.06 1.91
N PHE A 261 -13.09 -13.90 3.22
CA PHE A 261 -13.75 -14.84 4.11
C PHE A 261 -15.26 -14.83 3.89
N ALA A 262 -15.90 -13.64 3.84
CA ALA A 262 -17.33 -13.48 3.63
C ALA A 262 -17.82 -14.14 2.34
N HIS A 263 -17.03 -14.10 1.27
CA HIS A 263 -17.34 -14.76 -0.01
C HIS A 263 -17.42 -16.28 0.09
N ASN A 264 -16.88 -16.88 1.14
CA ASN A 264 -16.88 -18.32 1.37
C ASN A 264 -17.87 -18.77 2.46
N LEU A 265 -18.60 -17.83 3.10
CA LEU A 265 -19.64 -18.18 4.07
C LEU A 265 -20.79 -18.93 3.40
N PRO A 266 -21.42 -19.93 4.06
CA PRO A 266 -22.66 -20.55 3.57
C PRO A 266 -23.77 -19.54 3.30
N VAL A 267 -24.73 -19.89 2.44
CA VAL A 267 -25.80 -18.97 1.98
C VAL A 267 -26.69 -18.47 3.12
N HIS A 268 -27.01 -19.36 4.08
CA HIS A 268 -27.94 -19.05 5.17
C HIS A 268 -27.23 -18.45 6.38
N PRO A 269 -27.70 -17.30 6.89
CA PRO A 269 -27.20 -16.72 8.11
C PRO A 269 -27.60 -17.59 9.33
N GLU A 270 -26.78 -17.57 10.35
CA GLU A 270 -26.99 -18.33 11.60
C GLU A 270 -26.81 -17.45 12.82
N THR A 271 -27.52 -17.79 13.88
CA THR A 271 -27.41 -17.15 15.20
C THR A 271 -27.11 -18.15 16.32
N ASP A 272 -27.34 -19.42 16.08
CA ASP A 272 -26.93 -20.49 17.02
C ASP A 272 -25.40 -20.60 17.03
N PRO A 273 -24.74 -20.51 18.21
CA PRO A 273 -23.28 -20.47 18.29
C PRO A 273 -22.59 -21.68 17.65
N ALA A 274 -23.15 -22.89 17.79
CA ALA A 274 -22.57 -24.10 17.22
C ALA A 274 -22.66 -24.11 15.70
N ARG A 275 -23.75 -23.62 15.13
CA ARG A 275 -23.95 -23.48 13.68
C ARG A 275 -23.11 -22.34 13.11
N VAL A 276 -22.99 -21.23 13.85
CA VAL A 276 -22.06 -20.15 13.49
C VAL A 276 -20.64 -20.71 13.38
N GLN A 277 -20.17 -21.44 14.38
CA GLN A 277 -18.83 -22.06 14.32
C GLN A 277 -18.68 -23.03 13.14
N ALA A 278 -19.68 -23.87 12.88
CA ALA A 278 -19.67 -24.76 11.73
C ALA A 278 -19.60 -24.00 10.39
N ASN A 279 -20.29 -22.86 10.26
CA ASN A 279 -20.21 -21.98 9.10
C ASN A 279 -18.81 -21.36 8.93
N ILE A 280 -18.20 -20.95 10.04
CA ILE A 280 -16.82 -20.41 10.04
C ILE A 280 -15.82 -21.49 9.60
N ASP A 281 -15.92 -22.70 10.14
CA ASP A 281 -15.05 -23.83 9.79
C ASP A 281 -15.20 -24.21 8.30
N ALA A 282 -16.43 -24.24 7.79
CA ALA A 282 -16.71 -24.50 6.39
C ALA A 282 -16.14 -23.40 5.47
N ALA A 283 -16.31 -22.13 5.85
CA ALA A 283 -15.77 -20.99 5.11
C ALA A 283 -14.24 -20.98 5.09
N MET A 284 -13.60 -21.27 6.25
CA MET A 284 -12.14 -21.41 6.34
C MET A 284 -11.64 -22.53 5.42
N ALA A 285 -12.28 -23.71 5.48
CA ALA A 285 -11.91 -24.84 4.64
C ALA A 285 -12.09 -24.51 3.14
N ALA A 286 -13.16 -23.78 2.77
CA ALA A 286 -13.39 -23.31 1.39
C ALA A 286 -12.33 -22.30 0.95
N LEU A 287 -11.99 -21.33 1.81
CA LEU A 287 -10.98 -20.30 1.53
C LEU A 287 -9.59 -20.91 1.29
N LEU A 288 -9.26 -22.00 1.96
CA LEU A 288 -7.98 -22.70 1.84
C LEU A 288 -7.90 -23.67 0.66
N LYS A 289 -8.98 -23.88 -0.10
CA LYS A 289 -8.95 -24.75 -1.29
C LYS A 289 -8.07 -24.22 -2.40
N SER A 290 -7.63 -25.14 -3.27
CA SER A 290 -6.66 -24.84 -4.33
C SER A 290 -7.07 -23.74 -5.33
N HIS A 291 -8.36 -23.53 -5.56
CA HIS A 291 -8.85 -22.47 -6.46
C HIS A 291 -8.70 -21.05 -5.86
N ASN A 292 -8.49 -20.95 -4.54
CA ASN A 292 -8.22 -19.70 -3.84
C ASN A 292 -6.70 -19.44 -3.63
N LYS A 293 -5.83 -20.23 -4.27
CA LYS A 293 -4.36 -20.08 -4.15
C LYS A 293 -3.88 -18.65 -4.43
N THR A 294 -4.51 -17.94 -5.35
CA THR A 294 -4.15 -16.57 -5.69
C THR A 294 -4.30 -15.59 -4.52
N THR A 295 -5.21 -15.86 -3.58
CA THR A 295 -5.40 -15.00 -2.39
C THR A 295 -4.15 -14.99 -1.50
N PHE A 296 -3.51 -16.13 -1.32
CA PHE A 296 -2.33 -16.28 -0.46
C PHE A 296 -1.02 -16.41 -1.25
N GLY A 297 -1.05 -16.95 -2.48
CA GLY A 297 0.13 -17.06 -3.35
C GLY A 297 0.81 -15.73 -3.63
N THR A 298 0.07 -14.62 -3.58
CA THR A 298 0.65 -13.28 -3.69
C THR A 298 1.63 -12.93 -2.54
N TRP A 299 1.56 -13.62 -1.40
CA TRP A 299 2.51 -13.46 -0.31
C TRP A 299 3.83 -14.19 -0.61
N GLU A 300 3.74 -15.39 -1.16
CA GLU A 300 4.92 -16.11 -1.67
C GLU A 300 5.60 -15.34 -2.80
N GLU A 301 4.83 -14.86 -3.77
CA GLU A 301 5.32 -14.01 -4.87
C GLU A 301 6.00 -12.74 -4.34
N HIS A 302 5.47 -12.14 -3.28
CA HIS A 302 6.08 -10.96 -2.65
C HIS A 302 7.48 -11.26 -2.12
N LEU A 303 7.67 -12.37 -1.41
CA LEU A 303 9.00 -12.77 -0.94
C LEU A 303 9.96 -12.99 -2.13
N ARG A 304 9.51 -13.73 -3.15
CA ARG A 304 10.33 -13.99 -4.35
C ARG A 304 10.72 -12.71 -5.08
N LYS A 305 9.83 -11.72 -5.12
CA LYS A 305 10.06 -10.47 -5.84
C LYS A 305 10.87 -9.44 -5.05
N HIS A 306 10.73 -9.42 -3.74
CA HIS A 306 11.29 -8.33 -2.91
C HIS A 306 12.41 -8.74 -1.96
N HIS A 307 12.73 -10.03 -1.86
CA HIS A 307 13.83 -10.55 -1.08
C HIS A 307 14.95 -11.07 -1.99
N THR A 308 16.21 -10.92 -1.58
CA THR A 308 17.34 -11.60 -2.24
C THR A 308 17.23 -13.10 -2.03
N GLU A 309 17.92 -13.93 -2.83
CA GLU A 309 17.88 -15.40 -2.68
C GLU A 309 18.17 -15.86 -1.25
N GLN A 310 19.19 -15.29 -0.61
CA GLN A 310 19.52 -15.61 0.78
C GLN A 310 18.39 -15.20 1.75
N GLN A 311 17.77 -14.05 1.52
CA GLN A 311 16.64 -13.59 2.33
C GLN A 311 15.38 -14.42 2.08
N GLN A 312 15.15 -14.89 0.84
CA GLN A 312 14.05 -15.80 0.50
C GLN A 312 14.18 -17.09 1.29
N GLY A 313 15.35 -17.76 1.23
CA GLY A 313 15.58 -18.99 1.99
C GLY A 313 15.24 -18.80 3.48
N LEU A 314 15.82 -17.78 4.11
CA LEU A 314 15.56 -17.50 5.52
C LEU A 314 14.08 -17.17 5.82
N SER A 315 13.39 -16.45 4.91
CA SER A 315 11.97 -16.13 5.06
C SER A 315 11.10 -17.40 5.02
N PHE A 316 11.33 -18.26 4.02
CA PHE A 316 10.58 -19.50 3.89
C PHE A 316 10.83 -20.44 5.08
N ASP A 317 12.08 -20.60 5.51
CA ASP A 317 12.45 -21.43 6.64
C ASP A 317 11.80 -20.91 7.95
N ALA A 318 11.89 -19.61 8.21
CA ALA A 318 11.29 -18.99 9.39
C ALA A 318 9.76 -19.14 9.40
N LEU A 319 9.09 -18.82 8.28
CA LEU A 319 7.64 -18.92 8.18
C LEU A 319 7.16 -20.37 8.25
N ASN A 320 7.88 -21.32 7.64
CA ASN A 320 7.58 -22.76 7.74
C ASN A 320 7.75 -23.29 9.18
N ALA A 321 8.73 -22.79 9.92
CA ALA A 321 8.93 -23.15 11.33
C ALA A 321 7.84 -22.54 12.22
N ILE A 322 7.37 -21.33 11.96
CA ILE A 322 6.33 -20.65 12.76
C ILE A 322 4.92 -21.19 12.46
N ALA A 323 4.61 -21.55 11.21
CA ALA A 323 3.25 -21.88 10.77
C ALA A 323 2.55 -23.01 11.59
N PRO A 324 3.23 -24.06 12.09
CA PRO A 324 2.63 -25.07 12.97
C PRO A 324 2.18 -24.53 14.33
N HIS A 325 2.80 -23.42 14.79
CA HIS A 325 2.61 -22.87 16.13
C HIS A 325 1.62 -21.72 16.11
N GLU A 326 0.44 -21.91 16.67
CA GLU A 326 -0.62 -20.88 16.68
C GLU A 326 -0.21 -19.65 17.48
N THR A 327 0.42 -19.85 18.62
CA THR A 327 0.94 -18.78 19.49
C THR A 327 2.28 -18.20 19.00
N GLY A 328 2.85 -18.76 17.92
CA GLY A 328 4.14 -18.37 17.38
C GLY A 328 5.35 -18.97 18.09
N LEU A 329 6.53 -18.47 17.76
CA LEU A 329 7.81 -18.84 18.38
C LEU A 329 8.56 -17.58 18.81
N THR A 330 9.21 -17.64 19.98
CA THR A 330 10.16 -16.59 20.39
C THR A 330 11.39 -16.61 19.50
N LEU A 331 12.17 -15.53 19.51
CA LEU A 331 13.41 -15.43 18.72
C LEU A 331 14.35 -16.61 19.00
N ASP A 332 14.54 -16.95 20.28
CA ASP A 332 15.46 -18.01 20.69
C ASP A 332 14.94 -19.40 20.32
N ALA A 333 13.64 -19.65 20.47
CA ALA A 333 13.04 -20.90 20.05
C ALA A 333 13.16 -21.10 18.52
N LEU A 334 12.89 -20.05 17.74
CA LEU A 334 13.02 -20.10 16.28
C LEU A 334 14.46 -20.29 15.84
N HIS A 335 15.41 -19.58 16.47
CA HIS A 335 16.85 -19.73 16.17
C HIS A 335 17.30 -21.18 16.43
N GLY A 336 16.83 -21.79 17.52
CA GLY A 336 17.08 -23.20 17.83
C GLY A 336 16.48 -24.17 16.81
N VAL A 337 15.21 -23.94 16.39
CA VAL A 337 14.52 -24.78 15.39
C VAL A 337 15.20 -24.71 14.01
N LEU A 338 15.67 -23.53 13.59
CA LEU A 338 16.37 -23.36 12.32
C LEU A 338 17.72 -24.08 12.28
N GLY A 339 18.35 -24.28 13.44
CA GLY A 339 19.56 -25.11 13.57
C GLY A 339 20.73 -24.69 12.69
N ASN A 340 20.78 -23.45 12.20
CA ASN A 340 21.81 -22.95 11.33
C ASN A 340 22.94 -22.29 12.16
N PRO A 341 24.13 -22.93 12.28
CA PRO A 341 25.20 -22.45 13.13
C PRO A 341 25.85 -21.16 12.63
N THR A 342 25.66 -20.81 11.35
CA THR A 342 26.20 -19.57 10.76
C THR A 342 25.24 -18.39 10.87
N LEU A 343 23.96 -18.64 11.20
CA LEU A 343 22.93 -17.60 11.35
C LEU A 343 23.09 -16.90 12.70
N LYS A 344 23.54 -15.66 12.67
CA LYS A 344 23.62 -14.85 13.89
C LYS A 344 22.21 -14.51 14.40
N ARG A 345 21.99 -14.60 15.71
CA ARG A 345 20.72 -14.27 16.37
C ARG A 345 20.19 -12.89 15.98
N GLU A 346 21.08 -11.87 15.95
CA GLU A 346 20.71 -10.50 15.58
C GLU A 346 20.32 -10.38 14.09
N ALA A 347 20.94 -11.12 13.21
CA ALA A 347 20.55 -11.16 11.80
C ALA A 347 19.16 -11.78 11.62
N LEU A 348 18.85 -12.84 12.35
CA LEU A 348 17.50 -13.42 12.40
C LEU A 348 16.49 -12.41 12.93
N ARG A 349 16.81 -11.71 14.04
CA ARG A 349 15.94 -10.69 14.63
C ARG A 349 15.59 -9.61 13.62
N GLN A 350 16.58 -9.03 12.95
CA GLN A 350 16.37 -8.00 11.93
C GLN A 350 15.50 -8.52 10.76
N HIS A 351 15.72 -9.77 10.36
CA HIS A 351 14.92 -10.40 9.32
C HIS A 351 13.45 -10.61 9.72
N LEU A 352 13.21 -11.07 10.96
CA LEU A 352 11.86 -11.23 11.49
C LEU A 352 11.12 -9.90 11.65
N MET A 353 11.81 -8.84 12.11
CA MET A 353 11.23 -7.50 12.15
C MET A 353 10.79 -7.02 10.77
N ARG A 354 11.59 -7.29 9.73
CA ARG A 354 11.20 -7.02 8.36
C ARG A 354 9.92 -7.76 7.97
N LEU A 355 9.79 -9.06 8.30
CA LEU A 355 8.56 -9.82 8.05
C LEU A 355 7.35 -9.28 8.84
N VAL A 356 7.58 -8.67 10.00
CA VAL A 356 6.54 -7.94 10.76
C VAL A 356 6.12 -6.67 10.01
N ASP A 357 7.06 -5.85 9.54
CA ASP A 357 6.80 -4.62 8.78
C ASP A 357 6.07 -4.91 7.47
N GLU A 358 6.43 -5.99 6.79
CA GLU A 358 5.77 -6.44 5.56
C GLU A 358 4.39 -7.08 5.81
N GLY A 359 4.07 -7.41 7.06
CA GLY A 359 2.75 -7.90 7.50
C GLY A 359 2.57 -9.41 7.50
N PHE A 360 3.62 -10.20 7.30
CA PHE A 360 3.57 -11.66 7.46
C PHE A 360 3.37 -12.04 8.91
N LEU A 361 4.16 -11.42 9.77
CA LEU A 361 4.22 -11.73 11.19
C LEU A 361 3.67 -10.57 12.03
N TYR A 362 3.45 -10.87 13.28
CA TYR A 362 3.04 -9.95 14.31
C TYR A 362 3.79 -10.29 15.59
N GLN A 363 4.19 -9.28 16.34
CA GLN A 363 4.87 -9.42 17.64
C GLN A 363 4.30 -8.40 18.60
N GLU A 364 3.92 -8.82 19.79
CA GLU A 364 3.41 -7.95 20.85
C GLU A 364 3.93 -8.39 22.20
N PRO A 365 4.62 -7.50 22.94
CA PRO A 365 5.02 -6.14 22.53
C PRO A 365 6.05 -6.16 21.39
N PHE A 366 5.98 -5.15 20.51
CA PHE A 366 6.90 -5.04 19.38
C PHE A 366 8.33 -4.79 19.84
N GLY A 367 9.26 -5.57 19.31
CA GLY A 367 10.69 -5.45 19.62
C GLY A 367 11.11 -6.13 20.95
N ASP A 368 10.20 -6.79 21.65
CA ASP A 368 10.52 -7.62 22.82
C ASP A 368 10.96 -9.02 22.37
N ASP A 369 12.23 -9.36 22.58
CA ASP A 369 12.80 -10.63 22.18
C ASP A 369 12.17 -11.85 22.90
N THR A 370 11.44 -11.62 24.01
CA THR A 370 10.70 -12.66 24.74
C THR A 370 9.30 -12.90 24.18
N ALA A 371 8.77 -11.92 23.42
CA ALA A 371 7.48 -12.04 22.77
C ALA A 371 7.56 -12.92 21.50
N PRO A 372 6.57 -13.81 21.27
CA PRO A 372 6.60 -14.69 20.11
C PRO A 372 6.27 -13.94 18.81
N TYR A 373 6.97 -14.32 17.75
CA TYR A 373 6.61 -13.99 16.38
C TYR A 373 5.54 -14.97 15.91
N ARG A 374 4.38 -14.47 15.52
CA ARG A 374 3.24 -15.26 15.03
C ARG A 374 2.71 -14.70 13.72
N PHE A 375 2.06 -15.54 12.93
CA PHE A 375 1.39 -15.04 11.72
C PHE A 375 0.34 -13.99 12.09
N ARG A 376 0.34 -12.90 11.35
CA ARG A 376 -0.64 -11.82 11.53
C ARG A 376 -2.05 -12.25 11.13
N ILE A 377 -2.17 -13.17 10.16
CA ILE A 377 -3.41 -13.59 9.52
C ILE A 377 -3.55 -15.10 9.69
N THR A 378 -4.57 -15.54 10.43
CA THR A 378 -4.80 -16.97 10.68
C THR A 378 -5.00 -17.77 9.39
N PRO A 379 -5.82 -17.35 8.39
CA PRO A 379 -5.92 -18.06 7.12
C PRO A 379 -4.59 -18.19 6.38
N LEU A 380 -3.72 -17.16 6.42
CA LEU A 380 -2.38 -17.25 5.83
C LEU A 380 -1.52 -18.28 6.54
N ARG A 381 -1.55 -18.33 7.87
CA ARG A 381 -0.85 -19.34 8.67
C ARG A 381 -1.26 -20.77 8.28
N LEU A 382 -2.59 -21.01 8.20
CA LEU A 382 -3.13 -22.32 7.86
C LEU A 382 -2.77 -22.72 6.43
N TRP A 383 -2.83 -21.76 5.49
CA TRP A 383 -2.39 -21.97 4.12
C TRP A 383 -0.90 -22.32 4.08
N TRP A 384 -0.05 -21.55 4.80
CA TRP A 384 1.40 -21.79 4.89
C TRP A 384 1.73 -23.15 5.48
N LYS A 385 1.06 -23.53 6.58
CA LYS A 385 1.18 -24.84 7.20
C LYS A 385 0.86 -25.98 6.24
N THR A 386 -0.15 -25.80 5.37
CA THR A 386 -0.62 -26.83 4.43
C THR A 386 0.30 -26.96 3.22
N TYR A 387 0.67 -25.85 2.61
CA TYR A 387 1.40 -25.83 1.33
C TYR A 387 2.93 -25.81 1.51
N ARG A 388 3.43 -25.35 2.64
CA ARG A 388 4.86 -25.25 2.97
C ARG A 388 5.69 -24.72 1.79
N PRO A 389 5.49 -23.47 1.36
CA PRO A 389 6.26 -22.89 0.27
C PRO A 389 7.76 -22.98 0.55
N GLN A 390 8.53 -23.15 -0.52
CA GLN A 390 9.99 -23.23 -0.46
C GLN A 390 10.60 -22.18 -1.39
N ALA A 391 11.83 -21.77 -1.10
CA ALA A 391 12.58 -20.81 -1.88
C ALA A 391 12.83 -21.26 -3.32
#